data_1b6b6859cb5d991998e426878c5158bc
#
_entry.id   1b6b6859cb5d991998e426878c5158bc
#
_cell.length_a   1.000
_cell.length_b   1.000
_cell.length_c   1.000
_cell.angle_alpha   90.00
_cell.angle_beta   90.00
_cell.angle_gamma   90.00
#
_symmetry.space_group_name_H-M   'P 1'
#
loop_
_entity.id
_entity.type
_entity.pdbx_description
1 polymer ?
#
loop_
_entity_poly.entity_id
_entity_poly.type
_entity_poly.pdbx_seq_one_letter_code
_entity_poly.pdbx_strand_id
1 'polypeptide(L)'
;MTLSALILAAIAVLPADRLAMADRLFNRGEYAAAKEEYAALRGEKSVPADELLYRLAECDRALGKSADARREYGELIEKYPTSERADRSRLMRALAGTPEERTSELKVLDSDRVATDIRAAALYYLGSAANDPEMLAQSVRLDPKGKYAPYADFHRAAILVKSPDATVRRKAVELLLGIAFGKESKFSEDALYLAAVQSYNEKKYGEAASVFNRYLKRYPEGKHAAEVRTMTAWSNYLGGKYADCAALCGDGSTDDFAYLLGACAYATGDNEAAMRFFKSYLEKFPQGRFRTNAELPLARMGFDSATSGGNQPGVIENAKRAYALSGLSCDSLRLAWAYESAGKTAEAEAQYAETASKFPGTDDAAEALFRKAMIAARAKKWSACELALAEALSSGRNQKRRAESLYWRGVSAVQLEHEQEGVAFLKDALSAGLPLDESREARLMLADYAWRSGKTDEAKTEYAKLVREGATDRMSASKALSVGKLLGGEEAKICASQLIAGDSAEWRQAGHVLMGTVEEKAENFTKAVESYRKAMAENACIADLAPASLALGKLELGLGEHDKADATLRRAVELNSESPRARAEAYVALAKNAAAKGDVETARKYATVVTALFADEELCAEAKKILGEHQEAAK
;
A
#
# COMPACT_ATOMS: atom_id res chain seq x y z
N MET A 1 13.83 83.69 -15.90
CA MET A 1 12.78 84.45 -15.21
C MET A 1 11.60 84.54 -16.17
N THR A 2 10.45 84.05 -15.81
CA THR A 2 9.22 84.04 -16.62
C THR A 2 8.66 85.50 -16.62
N LEU A 3 8.00 85.88 -17.70
CA LEU A 3 7.39 87.19 -17.89
C LEU A 3 6.47 87.60 -16.71
N SER A 4 5.87 86.59 -16.04
CA SER A 4 5.05 86.74 -14.83
C SER A 4 5.83 87.28 -13.62
N ALA A 5 7.08 86.85 -13.44
CA ALA A 5 7.94 87.24 -12.32
C ALA A 5 8.39 88.73 -12.49
N LEU A 6 8.57 89.21 -13.72
CA LEU A 6 8.93 90.60 -14.02
C LEU A 6 7.75 91.60 -13.84
N ILE A 7 6.52 91.19 -14.08
CA ILE A 7 5.32 91.99 -13.90
C ILE A 7 4.94 92.13 -12.42
N LEU A 8 5.15 91.14 -11.62
CA LEU A 8 4.86 91.08 -10.16
C LEU A 8 5.88 91.86 -9.32
N ALA A 9 7.13 92.08 -9.82
CA ALA A 9 8.15 92.89 -9.14
C ALA A 9 7.85 94.41 -9.17
N ALA A 10 6.92 94.91 -9.98
CA ALA A 10 6.57 96.29 -10.11
C ALA A 10 5.31 96.76 -9.32
N ILE A 11 4.57 95.79 -8.72
CA ILE A 11 3.41 96.08 -7.88
C ILE A 11 3.77 95.64 -6.44
N ALA A 12 3.64 96.57 -5.48
CA ALA A 12 3.83 96.25 -4.06
C ALA A 12 2.69 95.33 -3.61
N VAL A 13 2.86 94.02 -3.83
CA VAL A 13 1.90 92.97 -3.39
C VAL A 13 2.01 92.85 -1.87
N LEU A 14 0.89 92.93 -1.16
CA LEU A 14 0.87 92.74 0.29
C LEU A 14 1.42 91.35 0.67
N PRO A 15 2.19 91.22 1.75
CA PRO A 15 2.76 89.96 2.18
C PRO A 15 1.70 88.84 2.31
N ALA A 16 0.48 89.13 2.77
CA ALA A 16 -0.64 88.21 2.88
C ALA A 16 -1.12 87.71 1.51
N ASP A 17 -1.19 88.61 0.48
CA ASP A 17 -1.59 88.18 -0.87
C ASP A 17 -0.51 87.34 -1.55
N ARG A 18 0.78 87.64 -1.27
CA ARG A 18 1.92 86.91 -1.76
C ARG A 18 1.96 85.50 -1.13
N LEU A 19 1.68 85.35 0.18
CA LEU A 19 1.55 84.08 0.85
C LEU A 19 0.41 83.22 0.26
N ALA A 20 -0.77 83.89 0.06
CA ALA A 20 -1.91 83.21 -0.57
C ALA A 20 -1.64 82.77 -2.01
N MET A 21 -0.84 83.51 -2.74
CA MET A 21 -0.38 83.21 -4.09
C MET A 21 0.59 82.00 -4.05
N ALA A 22 1.58 82.02 -3.18
CA ALA A 22 2.53 80.96 -2.99
C ALA A 22 1.82 79.64 -2.62
N ASP A 23 0.83 79.68 -1.72
CA ASP A 23 0.01 78.48 -1.34
C ASP A 23 -0.79 77.96 -2.53
N ARG A 24 -1.33 78.83 -3.40
CA ARG A 24 -2.03 78.36 -4.62
C ARG A 24 -1.09 77.72 -5.62
N LEU A 25 0.12 78.24 -5.83
CA LEU A 25 1.15 77.65 -6.68
C LEU A 25 1.57 76.27 -6.14
N PHE A 26 1.81 76.19 -4.85
CA PHE A 26 2.14 74.90 -4.20
C PHE A 26 1.03 73.86 -4.41
N ASN A 27 -0.23 74.23 -4.20
CA ASN A 27 -1.37 73.32 -4.37
C ASN A 27 -1.61 72.93 -5.84
N ARG A 28 -1.10 73.70 -6.81
CA ARG A 28 -1.10 73.32 -8.24
C ARG A 28 0.08 72.47 -8.66
N GLY A 29 1.02 72.18 -7.74
CA GLY A 29 2.25 71.42 -8.04
C GLY A 29 3.36 72.31 -8.68
N GLU A 30 3.18 73.63 -8.74
CA GLU A 30 4.14 74.61 -9.28
C GLU A 30 5.19 74.99 -8.21
N TYR A 31 5.88 73.93 -7.67
CA TYR A 31 6.72 74.01 -6.46
C TYR A 31 7.91 74.99 -6.61
N ALA A 32 8.49 75.09 -7.80
CA ALA A 32 9.60 76.00 -8.04
C ALA A 32 9.14 77.48 -7.92
N ALA A 33 8.01 77.82 -8.54
CA ALA A 33 7.44 79.17 -8.46
C ALA A 33 6.93 79.49 -7.03
N ALA A 34 6.27 78.48 -6.38
CA ALA A 34 5.86 78.61 -4.99
C ALA A 34 7.05 78.89 -4.05
N LYS A 35 8.20 78.27 -4.28
CA LYS A 35 9.42 78.46 -3.50
C LYS A 35 9.97 79.89 -3.66
N GLU A 36 9.98 80.44 -4.87
CA GLU A 36 10.42 81.78 -5.10
C GLU A 36 9.55 82.82 -4.34
N GLU A 37 8.23 82.64 -4.37
CA GLU A 37 7.30 83.47 -3.65
C GLU A 37 7.40 83.36 -2.12
N TYR A 38 7.58 82.13 -1.59
CA TYR A 38 7.85 81.93 -0.16
C TYR A 38 9.20 82.57 0.24
N ALA A 39 10.25 82.42 -0.59
CA ALA A 39 11.57 82.97 -0.30
C ALA A 39 11.54 84.50 -0.26
N ALA A 40 10.72 85.10 -1.09
CA ALA A 40 10.56 86.57 -1.09
C ALA A 40 9.87 87.13 0.18
N LEU A 41 9.21 86.26 0.95
CA LEU A 41 8.59 86.62 2.25
C LEU A 41 9.56 86.44 3.44
N ARG A 42 10.82 86.07 3.22
CA ARG A 42 11.82 85.95 4.30
C ARG A 42 12.09 87.33 4.93
N GLY A 43 11.90 87.38 6.27
CA GLY A 43 12.06 88.59 7.03
C GLY A 43 10.79 89.47 7.22
N GLU A 44 9.70 89.11 6.57
CA GLU A 44 8.41 89.78 6.76
C GLU A 44 7.81 89.40 8.12
N LYS A 45 7.62 90.39 9.00
CA LYS A 45 7.11 90.19 10.37
C LYS A 45 5.67 89.71 10.43
N SER A 46 4.90 89.84 9.36
CA SER A 46 3.51 89.39 9.27
C SER A 46 3.34 87.87 8.96
N VAL A 47 4.42 87.23 8.56
CA VAL A 47 4.42 85.77 8.27
C VAL A 47 5.30 85.06 9.30
N PRO A 48 4.79 84.05 10.04
CA PRO A 48 5.59 83.33 10.99
C PRO A 48 6.78 82.62 10.32
N ALA A 49 7.98 82.90 10.84
CA ALA A 49 9.21 82.40 10.21
C ALA A 49 9.34 80.88 10.22
N ASP A 50 8.79 80.23 11.22
CA ASP A 50 8.70 78.72 11.30
C ASP A 50 7.77 78.16 10.21
N GLU A 51 6.65 78.87 9.91
CA GLU A 51 5.76 78.49 8.80
C GLU A 51 6.47 78.56 7.47
N LEU A 52 7.16 79.66 7.26
CA LEU A 52 7.86 79.94 6.02
C LEU A 52 8.98 78.93 5.77
N LEU A 53 9.79 78.60 6.79
CA LEU A 53 10.80 77.56 6.70
C LEU A 53 10.20 76.17 6.38
N TYR A 54 9.06 75.85 7.01
CA TYR A 54 8.35 74.60 6.70
C TYR A 54 7.88 74.53 5.26
N ARG A 55 7.27 75.65 4.73
CA ARG A 55 6.78 75.72 3.36
C ARG A 55 7.92 75.66 2.33
N LEU A 56 9.06 76.26 2.58
CA LEU A 56 10.25 76.16 1.73
C LEU A 56 10.79 74.75 1.69
N ALA A 57 10.91 74.13 2.84
CA ALA A 57 11.34 72.75 2.94
C ALA A 57 10.39 71.80 2.19
N GLU A 58 9.08 71.95 2.30
CA GLU A 58 8.09 71.20 1.55
C GLU A 58 8.21 71.37 0.04
N CYS A 59 8.51 72.61 -0.45
CA CYS A 59 8.79 72.86 -1.86
C CYS A 59 10.03 72.07 -2.32
N ASP A 60 11.15 72.13 -1.57
CA ASP A 60 12.37 71.42 -1.91
C ASP A 60 12.17 69.90 -1.89
N ARG A 61 11.42 69.38 -0.91
CA ARG A 61 11.04 68.00 -0.87
C ARG A 61 10.24 67.59 -2.11
N ALA A 62 9.26 68.36 -2.52
CA ALA A 62 8.44 68.08 -3.70
C ALA A 62 9.24 68.22 -5.02
N LEU A 63 10.26 69.03 -5.06
CA LEU A 63 11.22 69.20 -6.18
C LEU A 63 12.32 68.11 -6.19
N GLY A 64 12.32 67.15 -5.20
CA GLY A 64 13.36 66.14 -5.08
C GLY A 64 14.71 66.61 -4.54
N LYS A 65 14.79 67.90 -4.07
CA LYS A 65 16.00 68.50 -3.51
C LYS A 65 16.16 68.12 -2.03
N SER A 66 16.38 66.84 -1.76
CA SER A 66 16.38 66.29 -0.40
C SER A 66 17.37 66.96 0.56
N ALA A 67 18.55 67.35 0.08
CA ALA A 67 19.57 68.00 0.93
C ALA A 67 19.12 69.41 1.37
N ASP A 68 18.52 70.21 0.46
CA ASP A 68 18.00 71.54 0.78
C ASP A 68 16.81 71.41 1.73
N ALA A 69 15.87 70.54 1.46
CA ALA A 69 14.75 70.27 2.35
C ALA A 69 15.21 69.88 3.78
N ARG A 70 16.19 69.01 3.90
CA ARG A 70 16.77 68.60 5.22
C ARG A 70 17.38 69.81 5.94
N ARG A 71 18.10 70.70 5.23
CA ARG A 71 18.69 71.88 5.82
C ARG A 71 17.62 72.81 6.38
N GLU A 72 16.57 73.05 5.60
CA GLU A 72 15.49 73.97 6.01
C GLU A 72 14.65 73.35 7.16
N TYR A 73 14.34 72.09 7.13
CA TYR A 73 13.72 71.41 8.29
C TYR A 73 14.62 71.50 9.52
N GLY A 74 15.96 71.33 9.37
CA GLY A 74 16.93 71.45 10.43
C GLY A 74 16.94 72.83 11.05
N GLU A 75 16.99 73.82 10.22
CA GLU A 75 16.93 75.24 10.65
C GLU A 75 15.64 75.58 11.44
N LEU A 76 14.50 75.00 11.01
CA LEU A 76 13.22 75.14 11.74
C LEU A 76 13.30 74.51 13.12
N ILE A 77 13.80 73.31 13.21
CA ILE A 77 13.88 72.52 14.49
C ILE A 77 14.82 73.20 15.48
N GLU A 78 15.93 73.81 14.99
CA GLU A 78 16.95 74.46 15.84
C GLU A 78 16.46 75.82 16.30
N LYS A 79 15.88 76.62 15.43
CA LYS A 79 15.46 78.01 15.74
C LYS A 79 14.10 78.07 16.41
N TYR A 80 13.21 77.14 16.11
CA TYR A 80 11.82 77.11 16.59
C TYR A 80 11.42 75.77 17.19
N PRO A 81 12.11 75.25 18.23
CA PRO A 81 11.89 73.88 18.77
C PRO A 81 10.51 73.69 19.40
N THR A 82 9.81 74.78 19.76
CA THR A 82 8.46 74.76 20.32
C THR A 82 7.36 75.03 19.29
N SER A 83 7.71 75.18 18.00
CA SER A 83 6.74 75.31 16.93
C SER A 83 5.87 74.02 16.80
N GLU A 84 4.58 74.24 16.51
CA GLU A 84 3.68 73.11 16.17
C GLU A 84 4.16 72.30 14.95
N ARG A 85 5.04 72.92 14.13
CA ARG A 85 5.65 72.31 12.94
C ARG A 85 6.95 71.53 13.24
N ALA A 86 7.54 71.74 14.42
CA ALA A 86 8.86 71.15 14.76
C ALA A 86 8.90 69.64 14.67
N ASP A 87 7.94 68.93 15.27
CA ASP A 87 7.89 67.47 15.23
C ASP A 87 7.59 66.93 13.83
N ARG A 88 6.71 67.59 13.07
CA ARG A 88 6.46 67.25 11.66
C ARG A 88 7.70 67.50 10.80
N SER A 89 8.43 68.58 11.02
CA SER A 89 9.70 68.86 10.35
C SER A 89 10.76 67.80 10.69
N ARG A 90 10.83 67.36 11.94
CA ARG A 90 11.72 66.29 12.36
C ARG A 90 11.38 64.95 11.66
N LEU A 91 10.10 64.63 11.55
CA LEU A 91 9.64 63.45 10.78
C LEU A 91 10.09 63.55 9.32
N MET A 92 9.85 64.68 8.66
CA MET A 92 10.21 64.87 7.24
C MET A 92 11.73 64.88 7.03
N ARG A 93 12.52 65.48 7.94
CA ARG A 93 13.98 65.46 7.92
C ARG A 93 14.51 64.02 8.06
N ALA A 94 13.94 63.24 8.97
CA ALA A 94 14.28 61.85 9.16
C ALA A 94 14.03 61.01 7.89
N LEU A 95 12.89 61.22 7.23
CA LEU A 95 12.54 60.46 6.01
C LEU A 95 13.44 60.81 4.81
N ALA A 96 14.02 62.02 4.80
CA ALA A 96 14.98 62.45 3.78
C ALA A 96 16.45 62.09 4.12
N GLY A 97 16.71 61.50 5.29
CA GLY A 97 18.03 61.11 5.81
C GLY A 97 18.48 59.71 5.44
N THR A 98 19.74 59.42 5.84
CA THR A 98 20.26 58.04 5.79
C THR A 98 19.46 57.10 6.72
N PRO A 99 19.54 55.78 6.58
CA PRO A 99 18.86 54.87 7.47
C PRO A 99 19.19 55.03 8.96
N GLU A 100 20.45 55.33 9.26
CA GLU A 100 20.95 55.54 10.63
C GLU A 100 20.40 56.86 11.22
N GLU A 101 20.50 57.97 10.48
CA GLU A 101 19.94 59.28 10.84
C GLU A 101 18.44 59.19 11.03
N ARG A 102 17.76 58.49 10.10
CA ARG A 102 16.31 58.26 10.15
C ARG A 102 15.92 57.61 11.46
N THR A 103 16.60 56.49 11.82
CA THR A 103 16.29 55.76 13.04
C THR A 103 16.50 56.60 14.30
N SER A 104 17.57 57.35 14.39
CA SER A 104 17.85 58.20 15.55
C SER A 104 16.82 59.32 15.72
N GLU A 105 16.46 60.02 14.63
CA GLU A 105 15.46 61.08 14.66
C GLU A 105 14.04 60.60 14.95
N LEU A 106 13.65 59.46 14.36
CA LEU A 106 12.33 58.90 14.60
C LEU A 106 12.14 58.40 16.05
N LYS A 107 13.19 57.91 16.72
CA LYS A 107 13.12 57.56 18.15
C LYS A 107 12.75 58.71 19.05
N VAL A 108 13.17 59.92 18.72
CA VAL A 108 12.80 61.15 19.48
C VAL A 108 11.31 61.45 19.35
N LEU A 109 10.69 61.06 18.24
CA LEU A 109 9.26 61.25 17.99
C LEU A 109 8.35 60.20 18.65
N ASP A 110 8.92 59.14 19.25
CA ASP A 110 8.15 58.17 20.03
C ASP A 110 8.02 58.66 21.50
N SER A 111 7.25 59.68 21.67
CA SER A 111 6.95 60.30 22.97
C SER A 111 5.49 60.73 23.05
N ASP A 112 4.91 60.67 24.24
CA ASP A 112 3.52 61.08 24.50
C ASP A 112 3.27 62.58 24.32
N ARG A 113 4.34 63.40 24.17
CA ARG A 113 4.27 64.84 23.91
C ARG A 113 4.06 65.14 22.41
N VAL A 114 4.34 64.16 21.55
CA VAL A 114 4.23 64.31 20.11
C VAL A 114 2.79 64.02 19.66
N ALA A 115 2.31 64.77 18.68
CA ALA A 115 0.98 64.56 18.11
C ALA A 115 0.81 63.10 17.62
N THR A 116 -0.36 62.52 17.85
CA THR A 116 -0.61 61.08 17.63
C THR A 116 -0.37 60.64 16.19
N ASP A 117 -0.68 61.47 15.19
CA ASP A 117 -0.46 61.22 13.77
C ASP A 117 1.07 61.14 13.43
N ILE A 118 1.86 62.03 14.01
CA ILE A 118 3.32 62.08 13.81
C ILE A 118 3.99 60.90 14.54
N ARG A 119 3.60 60.62 15.79
CA ARG A 119 4.07 59.48 16.55
C ARG A 119 3.73 58.16 15.87
N ALA A 120 2.50 58.01 15.36
CA ALA A 120 2.09 56.83 14.61
C ALA A 120 2.92 56.63 13.33
N ALA A 121 3.22 57.73 12.61
CA ALA A 121 4.12 57.67 11.47
C ALA A 121 5.53 57.26 11.84
N ALA A 122 6.09 57.80 12.92
CA ALA A 122 7.43 57.43 13.42
C ALA A 122 7.50 55.94 13.79
N LEU A 123 6.53 55.41 14.55
CA LEU A 123 6.42 54.02 14.90
C LEU A 123 6.25 53.11 13.69
N TYR A 124 5.50 53.53 12.67
CA TYR A 124 5.39 52.76 11.41
C TYR A 124 6.77 52.60 10.74
N TYR A 125 7.54 53.68 10.60
CA TYR A 125 8.85 53.62 9.95
C TYR A 125 9.89 52.87 10.79
N LEU A 126 9.89 53.05 12.11
CA LEU A 126 10.75 52.28 13.04
C LEU A 126 10.40 50.79 13.03
N GLY A 127 9.14 50.45 13.18
CA GLY A 127 8.68 49.08 13.18
C GLY A 127 8.91 48.37 11.85
N SER A 128 8.75 49.09 10.73
CA SER A 128 9.05 48.53 9.42
C SER A 128 10.54 48.26 9.22
N ALA A 129 11.42 49.16 9.68
CA ALA A 129 12.87 49.01 9.58
C ALA A 129 13.40 47.90 10.50
N ALA A 130 12.84 47.76 11.70
CA ALA A 130 13.22 46.77 12.67
C ALA A 130 12.52 45.40 12.45
N ASN A 131 11.57 45.31 11.54
CA ASN A 131 10.63 44.18 11.43
C ASN A 131 9.93 43.86 12.78
N ASP A 132 9.54 44.88 13.50
CA ASP A 132 8.89 44.77 14.81
C ASP A 132 7.37 44.89 14.67
N PRO A 133 6.62 43.77 14.80
CA PRO A 133 5.18 43.79 14.66
C PRO A 133 4.46 44.51 15.80
N GLU A 134 5.09 44.69 16.97
CA GLU A 134 4.47 45.40 18.09
C GLU A 134 4.53 46.92 17.91
N MET A 135 5.65 47.47 17.43
CA MET A 135 5.73 48.89 17.03
C MET A 135 4.71 49.21 15.94
N LEU A 136 4.55 48.30 14.97
CA LEU A 136 3.53 48.51 13.92
C LEU A 136 2.11 48.46 14.49
N ALA A 137 1.86 47.56 15.46
CA ALA A 137 0.56 47.53 16.15
C ALA A 137 0.30 48.82 16.96
N GLN A 138 1.33 49.37 17.62
CA GLN A 138 1.23 50.65 18.33
C GLN A 138 0.93 51.82 17.39
N SER A 139 1.57 51.85 16.21
CA SER A 139 1.25 52.84 15.16
C SER A 139 -0.24 52.86 14.82
N VAL A 140 -0.82 51.64 14.60
CA VAL A 140 -2.26 51.54 14.28
C VAL A 140 -3.15 51.92 15.45
N ARG A 141 -2.77 51.53 16.71
CA ARG A 141 -3.54 51.91 17.89
C ARG A 141 -3.60 53.42 18.14
N LEU A 142 -2.51 54.12 17.85
CA LEU A 142 -2.42 55.58 18.05
C LEU A 142 -3.25 56.36 17.02
N ASP A 143 -3.21 55.94 15.78
CA ASP A 143 -3.97 56.62 14.70
C ASP A 143 -4.64 55.59 13.77
N PRO A 144 -5.76 54.95 14.20
CA PRO A 144 -6.42 53.90 13.45
C PRO A 144 -6.98 54.29 12.09
N LYS A 145 -7.24 55.59 11.90
CA LYS A 145 -7.78 56.17 10.65
C LYS A 145 -6.73 56.94 9.86
N GLY A 146 -5.53 57.02 10.38
CA GLY A 146 -4.45 57.77 9.80
C GLY A 146 -3.89 57.15 8.53
N LYS A 147 -3.09 57.98 7.85
CA LYS A 147 -2.44 57.64 6.57
C LYS A 147 -1.63 56.34 6.64
N TYR A 148 -0.98 56.07 7.78
CA TYR A 148 -0.03 54.95 7.94
C TYR A 148 -0.67 53.69 8.47
N ALA A 149 -1.87 53.73 9.03
CA ALA A 149 -2.53 52.53 9.59
C ALA A 149 -2.65 51.37 8.59
N PRO A 150 -3.12 51.53 7.34
CA PRO A 150 -3.18 50.43 6.37
C PRO A 150 -1.80 49.85 6.01
N TYR A 151 -0.76 50.71 6.02
CA TYR A 151 0.61 50.26 5.76
C TYR A 151 1.18 49.45 6.94
N ALA A 152 0.93 49.93 8.16
CA ALA A 152 1.38 49.29 9.38
C ALA A 152 0.70 47.93 9.56
N ASP A 153 -0.60 47.84 9.36
CA ASP A 153 -1.35 46.56 9.44
C ASP A 153 -0.87 45.58 8.39
N PHE A 154 -0.65 45.98 7.15
CA PHE A 154 -0.15 45.10 6.11
C PHE A 154 1.28 44.59 6.39
N HIS A 155 2.22 45.51 6.75
CA HIS A 155 3.58 45.11 7.09
C HIS A 155 3.61 44.19 8.34
N ARG A 156 2.82 44.51 9.36
CA ARG A 156 2.65 43.68 10.55
C ARG A 156 2.21 42.28 10.18
N ALA A 157 1.16 42.15 9.37
CA ALA A 157 0.67 40.86 8.91
C ALA A 157 1.72 40.10 8.10
N ALA A 158 2.45 40.79 7.21
CA ALA A 158 3.52 40.19 6.41
C ALA A 158 4.73 39.70 7.23
N ILE A 159 4.97 40.32 8.41
CA ILE A 159 5.97 39.82 9.37
C ILE A 159 5.42 38.59 10.13
N LEU A 160 4.23 38.74 10.71
CA LEU A 160 3.62 37.73 11.56
C LEU A 160 3.33 36.41 10.82
N VAL A 161 3.06 36.46 9.53
CA VAL A 161 2.82 35.26 8.69
C VAL A 161 4.04 34.36 8.59
N LYS A 162 5.25 34.89 8.85
CA LYS A 162 6.51 34.14 8.87
C LYS A 162 6.88 33.59 10.24
N SER A 163 6.06 33.81 11.26
CA SER A 163 6.31 33.32 12.62
C SER A 163 6.42 31.79 12.69
N PRO A 164 7.30 31.23 13.51
CA PRO A 164 7.31 29.79 13.78
C PRO A 164 6.05 29.32 14.53
N ASP A 165 5.39 30.20 15.29
CA ASP A 165 4.16 29.89 16.03
C ASP A 165 2.93 29.88 15.11
N ALA A 166 2.27 28.72 15.05
CA ALA A 166 1.06 28.53 14.25
C ALA A 166 -0.11 29.43 14.68
N THR A 167 -0.22 29.75 15.98
CA THR A 167 -1.27 30.62 16.50
C THR A 167 -1.07 32.05 16.01
N VAL A 168 0.19 32.50 15.99
CA VAL A 168 0.56 33.81 15.46
C VAL A 168 0.31 33.90 13.96
N ARG A 169 0.70 32.86 13.19
CA ARG A 169 0.41 32.82 11.75
C ARG A 169 -1.09 32.86 11.45
N ARG A 170 -1.90 32.14 12.23
CA ARG A 170 -3.37 32.19 12.07
C ARG A 170 -3.91 33.60 12.26
N LYS A 171 -3.48 34.29 13.32
CA LYS A 171 -3.86 35.70 13.56
C LYS A 171 -3.39 36.62 12.42
N ALA A 172 -2.23 36.34 11.84
CA ALA A 172 -1.75 37.07 10.68
C ALA A 172 -2.64 36.89 9.45
N VAL A 173 -3.09 35.66 9.19
CA VAL A 173 -4.04 35.36 8.09
C VAL A 173 -5.38 36.06 8.34
N GLU A 174 -5.90 36.04 9.56
CA GLU A 174 -7.12 36.79 9.92
C GLU A 174 -6.96 38.29 9.65
N LEU A 175 -5.81 38.89 10.02
CA LEU A 175 -5.49 40.27 9.75
C LEU A 175 -5.40 40.57 8.25
N LEU A 176 -4.72 39.69 7.48
CA LEU A 176 -4.64 39.81 6.01
C LEU A 176 -6.03 39.77 5.36
N LEU A 177 -6.87 38.84 5.79
CA LEU A 177 -8.25 38.76 5.29
C LEU A 177 -9.07 39.98 5.69
N GLY A 178 -8.85 40.55 6.89
CA GLY A 178 -9.44 41.80 7.32
C GLY A 178 -9.06 42.97 6.40
N ILE A 179 -7.77 43.07 6.02
CA ILE A 179 -7.28 44.07 5.06
C ILE A 179 -7.87 43.86 3.66
N ALA A 180 -7.90 42.61 3.22
CA ALA A 180 -8.39 42.24 1.90
C ALA A 180 -9.88 42.53 1.70
N PHE A 181 -10.71 42.28 2.70
CA PHE A 181 -12.16 42.44 2.62
C PHE A 181 -12.70 43.71 3.30
N GLY A 182 -11.83 44.48 3.95
CA GLY A 182 -12.18 45.77 4.52
C GLY A 182 -12.36 46.88 3.47
N LYS A 183 -12.09 48.13 3.89
CA LYS A 183 -12.07 49.26 2.94
C LYS A 183 -10.98 49.03 1.89
N GLU A 184 -11.34 49.21 0.62
CA GLU A 184 -10.41 49.01 -0.48
C GLU A 184 -9.15 49.85 -0.33
N SER A 185 -8.00 49.19 -0.42
CA SER A 185 -6.69 49.80 -0.30
C SER A 185 -5.74 49.20 -1.33
N LYS A 186 -4.64 49.88 -1.58
CA LYS A 186 -3.60 49.32 -2.48
C LYS A 186 -3.00 48.00 -2.03
N PHE A 187 -3.25 47.59 -0.79
CA PHE A 187 -2.77 46.33 -0.22
C PHE A 187 -3.81 45.18 -0.26
N SER A 188 -5.06 45.48 -0.64
CA SER A 188 -6.14 44.51 -0.58
C SER A 188 -5.87 43.27 -1.46
N GLU A 189 -5.26 43.47 -2.62
CA GLU A 189 -4.86 42.38 -3.52
C GLU A 189 -3.73 41.53 -2.92
N ASP A 190 -2.64 42.17 -2.45
CA ASP A 190 -1.51 41.48 -1.84
C ASP A 190 -1.88 40.76 -0.56
N ALA A 191 -2.73 41.36 0.25
CA ALA A 191 -3.21 40.76 1.48
C ALA A 191 -3.98 39.45 1.20
N LEU A 192 -4.86 39.46 0.20
CA LEU A 192 -5.62 38.29 -0.20
C LEU A 192 -4.71 37.19 -0.76
N TYR A 193 -3.73 37.57 -1.57
CA TYR A 193 -2.72 36.65 -2.09
C TYR A 193 -1.89 36.02 -0.97
N LEU A 194 -1.33 36.84 -0.05
CA LEU A 194 -0.51 36.35 1.06
C LEU A 194 -1.29 35.41 2.02
N ALA A 195 -2.55 35.72 2.30
CA ALA A 195 -3.41 34.89 3.12
C ALA A 195 -3.62 33.51 2.50
N ALA A 196 -3.86 33.47 1.18
CA ALA A 196 -4.05 32.21 0.46
C ALA A 196 -2.75 31.39 0.38
N VAL A 197 -1.62 32.04 0.08
CA VAL A 197 -0.29 31.39 0.05
C VAL A 197 0.07 30.81 1.41
N GLN A 198 -0.23 31.52 2.50
CA GLN A 198 0.02 30.98 3.83
C GLN A 198 -0.82 29.74 4.13
N SER A 199 -2.09 29.72 3.79
CA SER A 199 -2.94 28.53 3.93
C SER A 199 -2.41 27.36 3.10
N TYR A 200 -1.90 27.63 1.90
CA TYR A 200 -1.26 26.62 1.04
C TYR A 200 0.00 26.04 1.69
N ASN A 201 0.89 26.89 2.22
CA ASN A 201 2.12 26.47 2.88
C ASN A 201 1.86 25.66 4.16
N GLU A 202 0.76 25.91 4.83
CA GLU A 202 0.27 25.12 5.98
C GLU A 202 -0.43 23.82 5.58
N LYS A 203 -0.44 23.49 4.29
CA LYS A 203 -1.13 22.32 3.72
C LYS A 203 -2.64 22.32 3.95
N LYS A 204 -3.24 23.46 4.25
CA LYS A 204 -4.69 23.68 4.35
C LYS A 204 -5.27 23.95 2.97
N TYR A 205 -5.14 22.96 2.09
CA TYR A 205 -5.40 23.12 0.66
C TYR A 205 -6.85 23.53 0.34
N GLY A 206 -7.83 23.04 1.10
CA GLY A 206 -9.22 23.44 0.92
C GLY A 206 -9.48 24.91 1.25
N GLU A 207 -8.85 25.42 2.32
CA GLU A 207 -8.91 26.86 2.68
C GLU A 207 -8.18 27.70 1.65
N ALA A 208 -6.96 27.29 1.25
CA ALA A 208 -6.17 27.95 0.24
C ALA A 208 -6.94 28.11 -1.08
N ALA A 209 -7.51 27.01 -1.61
CA ALA A 209 -8.33 27.04 -2.81
C ALA A 209 -9.52 27.99 -2.69
N SER A 210 -10.19 28.03 -1.54
CA SER A 210 -11.30 28.96 -1.30
C SER A 210 -10.86 30.42 -1.37
N VAL A 211 -9.73 30.76 -0.74
CA VAL A 211 -9.20 32.14 -0.73
C VAL A 211 -8.65 32.52 -2.10
N PHE A 212 -7.94 31.61 -2.78
CA PHE A 212 -7.48 31.82 -4.16
C PHE A 212 -8.65 32.05 -5.14
N ASN A 213 -9.74 31.29 -5.02
CA ASN A 213 -10.92 31.52 -5.84
C ASN A 213 -11.56 32.88 -5.60
N ARG A 214 -11.56 33.36 -4.34
CA ARG A 214 -12.00 34.73 -4.03
C ARG A 214 -11.07 35.78 -4.66
N TYR A 215 -9.77 35.51 -4.67
CA TYR A 215 -8.81 36.37 -5.35
C TYR A 215 -9.12 36.44 -6.85
N LEU A 216 -9.25 35.30 -7.55
CA LEU A 216 -9.53 35.27 -8.99
C LEU A 216 -10.87 35.92 -9.36
N LYS A 217 -11.86 35.83 -8.47
CA LYS A 217 -13.14 36.51 -8.67
C LYS A 217 -13.03 38.02 -8.56
N ARG A 218 -12.20 38.52 -7.64
CA ARG A 218 -12.06 39.96 -7.37
C ARG A 218 -11.03 40.63 -8.26
N TYR A 219 -9.95 39.92 -8.58
CA TYR A 219 -8.79 40.41 -9.35
C TYR A 219 -8.46 39.44 -10.50
N PRO A 220 -9.35 39.27 -11.49
CA PRO A 220 -9.16 38.31 -12.58
C PRO A 220 -7.91 38.59 -13.43
N GLU A 221 -7.53 39.87 -13.54
CA GLU A 221 -6.34 40.36 -14.23
C GLU A 221 -5.34 41.01 -13.25
N GLY A 222 -5.41 40.64 -11.98
CA GLY A 222 -4.51 41.13 -10.95
C GLY A 222 -3.06 40.66 -11.18
N LYS A 223 -2.13 41.38 -10.54
CA LYS A 223 -0.67 41.11 -10.72
C LYS A 223 -0.25 39.65 -10.36
N HIS A 224 -1.01 38.98 -9.51
CA HIS A 224 -0.77 37.59 -9.13
C HIS A 224 -1.73 36.58 -9.81
N ALA A 225 -2.62 37.03 -10.72
CA ALA A 225 -3.70 36.19 -11.24
C ALA A 225 -3.21 34.91 -11.91
N ALA A 226 -2.14 34.96 -12.69
CA ALA A 226 -1.56 33.79 -13.35
C ALA A 226 -1.01 32.75 -12.34
N GLU A 227 -0.27 33.21 -11.34
CA GLU A 227 0.27 32.38 -10.28
C GLU A 227 -0.85 31.79 -9.41
N VAL A 228 -1.85 32.61 -9.07
CA VAL A 228 -3.00 32.17 -8.28
C VAL A 228 -3.83 31.12 -9.01
N ARG A 229 -4.01 31.22 -10.33
CA ARG A 229 -4.67 30.15 -11.12
C ARG A 229 -3.92 28.82 -10.95
N THR A 230 -2.59 28.84 -11.07
CA THR A 230 -1.75 27.64 -10.89
C THR A 230 -1.83 27.12 -9.46
N MET A 231 -1.70 27.99 -8.45
CA MET A 231 -1.79 27.59 -7.04
C MET A 231 -3.19 27.08 -6.66
N THR A 232 -4.24 27.59 -7.29
CA THR A 232 -5.61 27.08 -7.11
C THR A 232 -5.73 25.66 -7.64
N ALA A 233 -5.20 25.38 -8.84
CA ALA A 233 -5.20 24.05 -9.42
C ALA A 233 -4.45 23.06 -8.52
N TRP A 234 -3.26 23.41 -8.06
CA TRP A 234 -2.49 22.59 -7.12
C TRP A 234 -3.21 22.41 -5.78
N SER A 235 -3.85 23.47 -5.24
CA SER A 235 -4.62 23.38 -4.00
C SER A 235 -5.80 22.41 -4.14
N ASN A 236 -6.51 22.45 -5.26
CA ASN A 236 -7.60 21.54 -5.55
C ASN A 236 -7.10 20.09 -5.69
N TYR A 237 -6.00 19.87 -6.42
CA TYR A 237 -5.38 18.56 -6.58
C TYR A 237 -4.94 17.97 -5.23
N LEU A 238 -4.15 18.73 -4.46
CA LEU A 238 -3.63 18.29 -3.16
C LEU A 238 -4.73 18.17 -2.09
N GLY A 239 -5.84 18.89 -2.26
CA GLY A 239 -7.04 18.82 -1.43
C GLY A 239 -8.03 17.72 -1.86
N GLY A 240 -7.69 16.90 -2.86
CA GLY A 240 -8.54 15.80 -3.36
C GLY A 240 -9.73 16.25 -4.22
N LYS A 241 -9.81 17.53 -4.61
CA LYS A 241 -10.86 18.09 -5.48
C LYS A 241 -10.46 17.98 -6.95
N TYR A 242 -10.30 16.76 -7.43
CA TYR A 242 -9.75 16.48 -8.76
C TYR A 242 -10.60 17.05 -9.90
N ALA A 243 -11.92 17.03 -9.78
CA ALA A 243 -12.82 17.59 -10.79
C ALA A 243 -12.66 19.12 -10.91
N ASP A 244 -12.59 19.83 -9.78
CA ASP A 244 -12.37 21.28 -9.77
C ASP A 244 -10.99 21.64 -10.32
N CYS A 245 -9.97 20.83 -10.02
CA CYS A 245 -8.63 20.97 -10.58
C CYS A 245 -8.65 20.83 -12.10
N ALA A 246 -9.22 19.74 -12.61
CA ALA A 246 -9.26 19.45 -14.04
C ALA A 246 -10.04 20.54 -14.81
N ALA A 247 -11.16 21.00 -14.27
CA ALA A 247 -11.94 22.09 -14.86
C ALA A 247 -11.12 23.39 -14.98
N LEU A 248 -10.29 23.70 -13.97
CA LEU A 248 -9.43 24.89 -13.98
C LEU A 248 -8.26 24.75 -14.96
N CYS A 249 -7.73 23.53 -15.13
CA CYS A 249 -6.62 23.26 -16.04
C CYS A 249 -7.02 23.35 -17.53
N GLY A 250 -8.29 23.21 -17.86
CA GLY A 250 -8.82 23.42 -19.21
C GLY A 250 -8.15 22.52 -20.27
N ASP A 251 -7.47 23.14 -21.24
CA ASP A 251 -6.75 22.46 -22.33
C ASP A 251 -5.31 22.07 -22.03
N GLY A 252 -4.83 22.32 -20.80
CA GLY A 252 -3.45 22.06 -20.42
C GLY A 252 -2.44 22.97 -21.13
N SER A 253 -2.69 24.26 -21.12
CA SER A 253 -1.86 25.26 -21.82
C SER A 253 -0.49 25.51 -21.17
N THR A 254 -0.31 25.16 -19.91
CA THR A 254 0.95 25.30 -19.18
C THR A 254 1.48 23.93 -18.74
N ASP A 255 2.79 23.89 -18.38
CA ASP A 255 3.45 22.69 -17.85
C ASP A 255 2.68 22.09 -16.64
N ASP A 256 2.27 22.95 -15.68
CA ASP A 256 1.48 22.52 -14.53
C ASP A 256 0.11 21.98 -14.91
N PHE A 257 -0.63 22.69 -15.74
CA PHE A 257 -2.01 22.32 -16.09
C PHE A 257 -2.05 21.05 -16.91
N ALA A 258 -1.15 20.89 -17.88
CA ALA A 258 -1.06 19.69 -18.68
C ALA A 258 -0.72 18.46 -17.83
N TYR A 259 0.19 18.61 -16.87
CA TYR A 259 0.51 17.53 -15.92
C TYR A 259 -0.66 17.23 -14.98
N LEU A 260 -1.30 18.25 -14.40
CA LEU A 260 -2.40 18.11 -13.45
C LEU A 260 -3.62 17.42 -14.06
N LEU A 261 -3.91 17.59 -15.35
CA LEU A 261 -4.98 16.85 -16.05
C LEU A 261 -4.73 15.34 -15.97
N GLY A 262 -3.52 14.90 -16.27
CA GLY A 262 -3.13 13.49 -16.16
C GLY A 262 -3.15 13.00 -14.72
N ALA A 263 -2.64 13.81 -13.79
CA ALA A 263 -2.59 13.48 -12.37
C ALA A 263 -4.00 13.35 -11.74
N CYS A 264 -4.93 14.22 -12.10
CA CYS A 264 -6.32 14.15 -11.66
C CYS A 264 -7.02 12.90 -12.19
N ALA A 265 -6.88 12.59 -13.48
CA ALA A 265 -7.43 11.38 -14.08
C ALA A 265 -6.86 10.11 -13.42
N TYR A 266 -5.55 10.08 -13.17
CA TYR A 266 -4.89 8.97 -12.48
C TYR A 266 -5.40 8.80 -11.04
N ALA A 267 -5.55 9.90 -10.30
CA ALA A 267 -6.05 9.88 -8.92
C ALA A 267 -7.52 9.46 -8.81
N THR A 268 -8.32 9.66 -9.84
CA THR A 268 -9.72 9.21 -9.91
C THR A 268 -9.88 7.79 -10.47
N GLY A 269 -8.78 7.15 -10.88
CA GLY A 269 -8.79 5.80 -11.44
C GLY A 269 -9.20 5.73 -12.92
N ASP A 270 -9.36 6.85 -13.60
CA ASP A 270 -9.57 6.89 -15.05
C ASP A 270 -8.22 6.73 -15.77
N ASN A 271 -7.77 5.48 -15.82
CA ASN A 271 -6.46 5.14 -16.40
C ASN A 271 -6.39 5.47 -17.90
N GLU A 272 -7.48 5.39 -18.63
CA GLU A 272 -7.51 5.70 -20.07
C GLU A 272 -7.28 7.20 -20.31
N ALA A 273 -8.02 8.04 -19.61
CA ALA A 273 -7.81 9.49 -19.66
C ALA A 273 -6.43 9.89 -19.15
N ALA A 274 -5.96 9.27 -18.04
CA ALA A 274 -4.63 9.52 -17.49
C ALA A 274 -3.52 9.22 -18.50
N MET A 275 -3.58 8.05 -19.15
CA MET A 275 -2.61 7.69 -20.19
C MET A 275 -2.61 8.69 -21.35
N ARG A 276 -3.79 9.11 -21.81
CA ARG A 276 -3.94 10.10 -22.88
C ARG A 276 -3.35 11.44 -22.50
N PHE A 277 -3.67 11.95 -21.30
CA PHE A 277 -3.17 13.23 -20.83
C PHE A 277 -1.67 13.22 -20.55
N PHE A 278 -1.12 12.17 -19.92
CA PHE A 278 0.32 12.09 -19.70
C PHE A 278 1.12 11.95 -21.00
N LYS A 279 0.62 11.23 -22.01
CA LYS A 279 1.24 11.21 -23.35
C LYS A 279 1.24 12.59 -23.98
N SER A 280 0.09 13.28 -23.98
CA SER A 280 -0.01 14.64 -24.48
C SER A 280 0.90 15.62 -23.73
N TYR A 281 1.03 15.46 -22.40
CA TYR A 281 1.96 16.24 -21.59
C TYR A 281 3.41 16.04 -22.06
N LEU A 282 3.86 14.79 -22.23
CA LEU A 282 5.23 14.49 -22.66
C LEU A 282 5.53 14.97 -24.08
N GLU A 283 4.53 15.02 -24.96
CA GLU A 283 4.63 15.57 -26.30
C GLU A 283 4.74 17.10 -26.29
N LYS A 284 3.88 17.78 -25.51
CA LYS A 284 3.84 19.24 -25.41
C LYS A 284 5.04 19.80 -24.62
N PHE A 285 5.46 19.11 -23.57
CA PHE A 285 6.50 19.54 -22.64
C PHE A 285 7.60 18.47 -22.46
N PRO A 286 8.39 18.16 -23.51
CA PRO A 286 9.39 17.09 -23.46
C PRO A 286 10.49 17.32 -22.42
N GLN A 287 10.70 18.58 -22.00
CA GLN A 287 11.62 18.99 -20.93
C GLN A 287 10.88 19.55 -19.72
N GLY A 288 9.58 19.27 -19.61
CA GLY A 288 8.74 19.73 -18.52
C GLY A 288 9.24 19.22 -17.16
N ARG A 289 9.04 20.03 -16.12
CA ARG A 289 9.52 19.70 -14.75
C ARG A 289 8.86 18.46 -14.15
N PHE A 290 7.70 18.06 -14.65
CA PHE A 290 6.97 16.86 -14.19
C PHE A 290 7.17 15.63 -15.10
N ARG A 291 8.17 15.67 -15.99
CA ARG A 291 8.42 14.58 -16.94
C ARG A 291 8.47 13.21 -16.26
N THR A 292 9.32 13.04 -15.26
CA THR A 292 9.45 11.78 -14.53
C THR A 292 8.16 11.40 -13.80
N ASN A 293 7.45 12.40 -13.26
CA ASN A 293 6.17 12.21 -12.56
C ASN A 293 5.04 11.75 -13.50
N ALA A 294 5.12 12.09 -14.79
CA ALA A 294 4.19 11.63 -15.82
C ALA A 294 4.61 10.27 -16.42
N GLU A 295 5.92 10.05 -16.64
CA GLU A 295 6.44 8.82 -17.23
C GLU A 295 6.24 7.61 -16.32
N LEU A 296 6.38 7.75 -15.00
CA LEU A 296 6.25 6.63 -14.07
C LEU A 296 4.82 6.06 -13.99
N PRO A 297 3.76 6.85 -13.76
CA PRO A 297 2.39 6.34 -13.85
C PRO A 297 2.07 5.76 -15.22
N LEU A 298 2.55 6.39 -16.30
CA LEU A 298 2.34 5.92 -17.66
C LEU A 298 2.96 4.53 -17.87
N ALA A 299 4.18 4.29 -17.38
CA ALA A 299 4.83 3.00 -17.44
C ALA A 299 4.07 1.93 -16.61
N ARG A 300 3.59 2.30 -15.41
CA ARG A 300 2.80 1.39 -14.57
C ARG A 300 1.46 1.01 -15.20
N MET A 301 0.71 1.99 -15.71
CA MET A 301 -0.54 1.73 -16.43
C MET A 301 -0.29 0.96 -17.73
N GLY A 302 0.79 1.25 -18.43
CA GLY A 302 1.22 0.51 -19.62
C GLY A 302 1.55 -0.96 -19.31
N PHE A 303 2.15 -1.23 -18.16
CA PHE A 303 2.36 -2.59 -17.66
C PHE A 303 1.02 -3.32 -17.44
N ASP A 304 0.08 -2.71 -16.73
CA ASP A 304 -1.23 -3.30 -16.42
C ASP A 304 -2.04 -3.56 -17.71
N SER A 305 -2.02 -2.61 -18.64
CA SER A 305 -2.68 -2.73 -19.96
C SER A 305 -2.04 -3.82 -20.82
N ALA A 306 -0.70 -3.90 -20.85
CA ALA A 306 0.01 -4.95 -21.60
C ALA A 306 -0.23 -6.34 -21.00
N THR A 307 -0.33 -6.43 -19.67
CA THR A 307 -0.64 -7.67 -18.95
C THR A 307 -2.04 -8.15 -19.31
N SER A 308 -3.04 -7.28 -19.23
CA SER A 308 -4.43 -7.59 -19.57
C SER A 308 -4.60 -7.96 -21.05
N GLY A 309 -3.83 -7.34 -21.93
CA GLY A 309 -3.84 -7.60 -23.39
C GLY A 309 -2.96 -8.77 -23.83
N GLY A 310 -2.27 -9.46 -22.91
CA GLY A 310 -1.37 -10.57 -23.25
C GLY A 310 -0.09 -10.18 -24.02
N ASN A 311 0.27 -8.90 -24.04
CA ASN A 311 1.44 -8.37 -24.75
C ASN A 311 2.69 -8.50 -23.90
N GLN A 312 3.30 -9.68 -23.84
CA GLN A 312 4.49 -9.96 -23.00
C GLN A 312 5.70 -9.03 -23.25
N PRO A 313 6.08 -8.68 -24.49
CA PRO A 313 7.14 -7.68 -24.71
C PRO A 313 6.81 -6.33 -24.06
N GLY A 314 5.58 -5.86 -24.20
CA GLY A 314 5.12 -4.61 -23.59
C GLY A 314 5.10 -4.66 -22.06
N VAL A 315 4.78 -5.80 -21.45
CA VAL A 315 4.85 -6.03 -19.99
C VAL A 315 6.30 -5.80 -19.50
N ILE A 316 7.27 -6.44 -20.13
CA ILE A 316 8.69 -6.31 -19.76
C ILE A 316 9.20 -4.89 -19.96
N GLU A 317 8.90 -4.27 -21.11
CA GLU A 317 9.37 -2.92 -21.44
C GLU A 317 8.86 -1.89 -20.41
N ASN A 318 7.56 -1.92 -20.13
CA ASN A 318 6.94 -1.01 -19.17
C ASN A 318 7.43 -1.26 -17.73
N ALA A 319 7.62 -2.52 -17.32
CA ALA A 319 8.20 -2.84 -16.02
C ALA A 319 9.64 -2.33 -15.87
N LYS A 320 10.49 -2.51 -16.89
CA LYS A 320 11.84 -1.94 -16.93
C LYS A 320 11.84 -0.43 -16.80
N ARG A 321 10.96 0.24 -17.55
CA ARG A 321 10.84 1.69 -17.51
C ARG A 321 10.38 2.18 -16.14
N ALA A 322 9.37 1.52 -15.55
CA ALA A 322 8.90 1.86 -14.21
C ALA A 322 10.00 1.71 -13.16
N TYR A 323 10.75 0.61 -13.18
CA TYR A 323 11.85 0.39 -12.25
C TYR A 323 13.01 1.38 -12.44
N ALA A 324 13.38 1.66 -13.68
CA ALA A 324 14.42 2.64 -13.99
C ALA A 324 14.07 4.07 -13.49
N LEU A 325 12.79 4.44 -13.56
CA LEU A 325 12.32 5.75 -13.12
C LEU A 325 12.14 5.86 -11.60
N SER A 326 11.64 4.81 -10.96
CA SER A 326 11.28 4.83 -9.54
C SER A 326 12.42 4.41 -8.62
N GLY A 327 13.21 3.42 -9.03
CA GLY A 327 14.19 2.75 -8.17
C GLY A 327 13.57 2.03 -6.98
N LEU A 328 12.24 1.79 -6.95
CA LEU A 328 11.51 1.21 -5.82
C LEU A 328 11.50 -0.31 -5.87
N SER A 329 11.43 -0.93 -4.70
CA SER A 329 11.34 -2.39 -4.52
C SER A 329 10.15 -3.01 -5.24
N CYS A 330 8.99 -2.37 -5.19
CA CYS A 330 7.77 -2.85 -5.83
C CYS A 330 7.87 -2.88 -7.37
N ASP A 331 8.55 -1.92 -7.99
CA ASP A 331 8.74 -1.92 -9.45
C ASP A 331 9.86 -2.89 -9.86
N SER A 332 10.88 -3.11 -9.01
CA SER A 332 11.89 -4.17 -9.18
C SER A 332 11.23 -5.57 -9.13
N LEU A 333 10.37 -5.80 -8.14
CA LEU A 333 9.61 -7.05 -8.02
C LEU A 333 8.67 -7.27 -9.23
N ARG A 334 8.00 -6.20 -9.69
CA ARG A 334 7.14 -6.23 -10.89
C ARG A 334 7.93 -6.60 -12.15
N LEU A 335 9.15 -6.10 -12.29
CA LEU A 335 10.03 -6.47 -13.39
C LEU A 335 10.45 -7.95 -13.34
N ALA A 336 10.79 -8.45 -12.16
CA ALA A 336 11.10 -9.87 -11.97
C ALA A 336 9.91 -10.76 -12.34
N TRP A 337 8.70 -10.38 -11.91
CA TRP A 337 7.46 -11.05 -12.29
C TRP A 337 7.20 -11.00 -13.80
N ALA A 338 7.49 -9.86 -14.45
CA ALA A 338 7.34 -9.71 -15.89
C ALA A 338 8.25 -10.70 -16.66
N TYR A 339 9.47 -10.91 -16.19
CA TYR A 339 10.36 -11.92 -16.76
C TYR A 339 9.85 -13.34 -16.51
N GLU A 340 9.38 -13.64 -15.29
CA GLU A 340 8.84 -14.97 -14.95
C GLU A 340 7.64 -15.31 -15.83
N SER A 341 6.69 -14.38 -15.98
CA SER A 341 5.47 -14.57 -16.78
C SER A 341 5.76 -14.75 -18.28
N ALA A 342 6.86 -14.19 -18.77
CA ALA A 342 7.33 -14.36 -20.14
C ALA A 342 8.20 -15.61 -20.35
N GLY A 343 8.36 -16.47 -19.33
CA GLY A 343 9.21 -17.65 -19.39
C GLY A 343 10.71 -17.37 -19.40
N LYS A 344 11.13 -16.14 -19.16
CA LYS A 344 12.54 -15.74 -19.08
C LYS A 344 13.09 -16.03 -17.68
N THR A 345 13.23 -17.33 -17.39
CA THR A 345 13.53 -17.80 -16.02
C THR A 345 14.85 -17.28 -15.48
N ALA A 346 15.90 -17.19 -16.30
CA ALA A 346 17.22 -16.74 -15.84
C ALA A 346 17.20 -15.25 -15.47
N GLU A 347 16.55 -14.42 -16.30
CA GLU A 347 16.38 -12.99 -16.02
C GLU A 347 15.47 -12.75 -14.81
N ALA A 348 14.43 -13.56 -14.65
CA ALA A 348 13.55 -13.50 -13.48
C ALA A 348 14.32 -13.82 -12.19
N GLU A 349 15.09 -14.92 -12.17
CA GLU A 349 15.92 -15.33 -11.03
C GLU A 349 16.93 -14.25 -10.64
N ALA A 350 17.60 -13.65 -11.64
CA ALA A 350 18.55 -12.57 -11.43
C ALA A 350 17.88 -11.32 -10.86
N GLN A 351 16.71 -10.94 -11.39
CA GLN A 351 16.00 -9.75 -10.92
C GLN A 351 15.38 -9.95 -9.53
N TYR A 352 14.89 -11.17 -9.21
CA TYR A 352 14.46 -11.49 -7.84
C TYR A 352 15.64 -11.42 -6.86
N ALA A 353 16.81 -11.92 -7.24
CA ALA A 353 18.01 -11.82 -6.42
C ALA A 353 18.45 -10.36 -6.20
N GLU A 354 18.41 -9.53 -7.26
CA GLU A 354 18.67 -8.09 -7.15
C GLU A 354 17.69 -7.42 -6.20
N THR A 355 16.38 -7.70 -6.34
CA THR A 355 15.35 -7.14 -5.46
C THR A 355 15.63 -7.47 -4.00
N ALA A 356 15.95 -8.72 -3.70
CA ALA A 356 16.25 -9.16 -2.35
C ALA A 356 17.49 -8.48 -1.76
N SER A 357 18.56 -8.38 -2.55
CA SER A 357 19.84 -7.81 -2.09
C SER A 357 19.81 -6.29 -1.95
N LYS A 358 19.09 -5.60 -2.84
CA LYS A 358 19.05 -4.13 -2.88
C LYS A 358 18.05 -3.54 -1.88
N PHE A 359 16.99 -4.28 -1.53
CA PHE A 359 15.93 -3.81 -0.65
C PHE A 359 15.72 -4.73 0.58
N PRO A 360 16.78 -5.06 1.33
CA PRO A 360 16.67 -6.01 2.42
C PRO A 360 15.65 -5.57 3.47
N GLY A 361 14.93 -6.53 4.06
CA GLY A 361 13.95 -6.27 5.10
C GLY A 361 12.64 -5.64 4.63
N THR A 362 12.38 -5.58 3.32
CA THR A 362 11.07 -5.20 2.76
C THR A 362 10.21 -6.43 2.48
N ASP A 363 8.89 -6.24 2.42
CA ASP A 363 7.96 -7.31 2.02
C ASP A 363 8.21 -7.76 0.57
N ASP A 364 8.60 -6.82 -0.30
CA ASP A 364 8.95 -7.11 -1.70
C ASP A 364 10.19 -8.00 -1.82
N ALA A 365 11.21 -7.77 -0.96
CA ALA A 365 12.39 -8.63 -0.91
C ALA A 365 12.05 -10.04 -0.45
N ALA A 366 11.19 -10.17 0.56
CA ALA A 366 10.75 -11.47 1.05
C ALA A 366 9.89 -12.22 0.01
N GLU A 367 9.01 -11.51 -0.72
CA GLU A 367 8.27 -12.09 -1.85
C GLU A 367 9.20 -12.48 -3.01
N ALA A 368 10.22 -11.66 -3.31
CA ALA A 368 11.22 -11.98 -4.32
C ALA A 368 12.00 -13.26 -3.98
N LEU A 369 12.42 -13.43 -2.73
CA LEU A 369 13.08 -14.64 -2.26
C LEU A 369 12.17 -15.86 -2.36
N PHE A 370 10.90 -15.72 -1.98
CA PHE A 370 9.92 -16.78 -2.13
C PHE A 370 9.75 -17.19 -3.60
N ARG A 371 9.57 -16.22 -4.51
CA ARG A 371 9.45 -16.50 -5.95
C ARG A 371 10.69 -17.16 -6.54
N LYS A 372 11.88 -16.66 -6.17
CA LYS A 372 13.15 -17.29 -6.53
C LYS A 372 13.23 -18.74 -6.05
N ALA A 373 12.80 -19.01 -4.83
CA ALA A 373 12.74 -20.37 -4.30
C ALA A 373 11.77 -21.27 -5.10
N MET A 374 10.62 -20.74 -5.54
CA MET A 374 9.68 -21.50 -6.36
C MET A 374 10.26 -21.84 -7.75
N ILE A 375 11.04 -20.94 -8.34
CA ILE A 375 11.79 -21.25 -9.56
C ILE A 375 12.79 -22.39 -9.30
N ALA A 376 13.53 -22.31 -8.21
CA ALA A 376 14.50 -23.35 -7.84
C ALA A 376 13.82 -24.70 -7.56
N ALA A 377 12.67 -24.72 -6.89
CA ALA A 377 11.88 -25.91 -6.61
C ALA A 377 11.40 -26.60 -7.90
N ARG A 378 10.84 -25.82 -8.85
CA ARG A 378 10.43 -26.34 -10.17
C ARG A 378 11.61 -26.94 -10.93
N ALA A 379 12.81 -26.36 -10.78
CA ALA A 379 14.05 -26.87 -11.36
C ALA A 379 14.70 -28.00 -10.52
N LYS A 380 14.08 -28.43 -9.41
CA LYS A 380 14.59 -29.42 -8.44
C LYS A 380 15.97 -29.05 -7.84
N LYS A 381 16.28 -27.77 -7.79
CA LYS A 381 17.48 -27.21 -7.14
C LYS A 381 17.21 -26.99 -5.65
N TRP A 382 17.09 -28.10 -4.90
CA TRP A 382 16.56 -28.10 -3.53
C TRP A 382 17.38 -27.26 -2.55
N SER A 383 18.73 -27.30 -2.63
CA SER A 383 19.61 -26.45 -1.78
C SER A 383 19.39 -24.95 -2.02
N ALA A 384 19.22 -24.55 -3.28
CA ALA A 384 18.95 -23.14 -3.61
C ALA A 384 17.56 -22.71 -3.14
N CYS A 385 16.56 -23.61 -3.23
CA CYS A 385 15.23 -23.38 -2.72
C CYS A 385 15.24 -23.18 -1.19
N GLU A 386 15.89 -24.09 -0.47
CA GLU A 386 15.97 -24.01 1.00
C GLU A 386 16.65 -22.73 1.47
N LEU A 387 17.80 -22.38 0.86
CA LEU A 387 18.54 -21.17 1.22
C LEU A 387 17.69 -19.90 1.04
N ALA A 388 17.03 -19.76 -0.11
CA ALA A 388 16.18 -18.60 -0.38
C ALA A 388 14.99 -18.51 0.58
N LEU A 389 14.37 -19.65 0.93
CA LEU A 389 13.27 -19.67 1.90
C LEU A 389 13.73 -19.40 3.33
N ALA A 390 14.91 -19.89 3.71
CA ALA A 390 15.50 -19.56 5.01
C ALA A 390 15.73 -18.06 5.17
N GLU A 391 16.27 -17.40 4.13
CA GLU A 391 16.47 -15.97 4.10
C GLU A 391 15.13 -15.20 4.13
N ALA A 392 14.14 -15.63 3.35
CA ALA A 392 12.80 -15.03 3.35
C ALA A 392 12.15 -15.09 4.74
N LEU A 393 12.22 -16.24 5.40
CA LEU A 393 11.65 -16.45 6.74
C LEU A 393 12.39 -15.69 7.83
N SER A 394 13.72 -15.54 7.74
CA SER A 394 14.55 -14.84 8.72
C SER A 394 14.21 -13.34 8.78
N SER A 395 13.73 -12.76 7.69
CA SER A 395 13.32 -11.35 7.64
C SER A 395 12.10 -11.01 8.51
N GLY A 396 11.30 -11.99 8.90
CA GLY A 396 10.02 -11.81 9.60
C GLY A 396 8.93 -11.11 8.77
N ARG A 397 9.20 -10.86 7.50
CA ARG A 397 8.30 -10.20 6.55
C ARG A 397 7.44 -11.21 5.80
N ASN A 398 6.50 -10.69 4.99
CA ASN A 398 5.61 -11.49 4.14
C ASN A 398 4.89 -12.64 4.89
N GLN A 399 4.23 -12.31 5.99
CA GLN A 399 3.51 -13.28 6.83
C GLN A 399 2.48 -14.12 6.03
N LYS A 400 1.96 -13.55 4.93
CA LYS A 400 1.02 -14.26 4.03
C LYS A 400 1.62 -15.50 3.38
N ARG A 401 2.95 -15.50 3.15
CA ARG A 401 3.68 -16.62 2.53
C ARG A 401 4.37 -17.54 3.54
N ARG A 402 4.23 -17.23 4.85
CA ARG A 402 4.95 -17.98 5.88
C ARG A 402 4.67 -19.49 5.84
N ALA A 403 3.40 -19.88 5.77
CA ALA A 403 3.01 -21.27 5.72
C ALA A 403 3.56 -22.00 4.49
N GLU A 404 3.39 -21.39 3.30
CA GLU A 404 3.93 -21.91 2.04
C GLU A 404 5.47 -22.01 2.06
N SER A 405 6.13 -20.98 2.61
CA SER A 405 7.59 -20.97 2.73
C SER A 405 8.11 -22.09 3.62
N LEU A 406 7.46 -22.33 4.75
CA LEU A 406 7.79 -23.44 5.64
C LEU A 406 7.53 -24.80 4.97
N TYR A 407 6.43 -24.92 4.24
CA TYR A 407 6.11 -26.13 3.48
C TYR A 407 7.20 -26.47 2.45
N TRP A 408 7.53 -25.53 1.57
CA TRP A 408 8.53 -25.77 0.55
C TRP A 408 9.94 -25.94 1.13
N ARG A 409 10.24 -25.33 2.28
CA ARG A 409 11.46 -25.58 3.02
C ARG A 409 11.48 -27.01 3.56
N GLY A 410 10.36 -27.47 4.09
CA GLY A 410 10.20 -28.88 4.53
C GLY A 410 10.35 -29.88 3.40
N VAL A 411 9.72 -29.62 2.25
CA VAL A 411 9.88 -30.44 1.03
C VAL A 411 11.35 -30.47 0.59
N SER A 412 12.00 -29.31 0.54
CA SER A 412 13.42 -29.22 0.12
C SER A 412 14.34 -29.99 1.07
N ALA A 413 14.13 -29.88 2.38
CA ALA A 413 14.92 -30.60 3.38
C ALA A 413 14.75 -32.11 3.25
N VAL A 414 13.52 -32.62 3.03
CA VAL A 414 13.27 -34.02 2.78
C VAL A 414 13.98 -34.51 1.50
N GLN A 415 13.98 -33.69 0.43
CA GLN A 415 14.66 -34.05 -0.82
C GLN A 415 16.20 -34.01 -0.71
N LEU A 416 16.74 -33.30 0.28
CA LEU A 416 18.16 -33.25 0.61
C LEU A 416 18.57 -34.30 1.66
N GLU A 417 17.65 -35.22 1.98
CA GLU A 417 17.86 -36.28 3.01
C GLU A 417 17.98 -35.73 4.45
N HIS A 418 17.62 -34.48 4.69
CA HIS A 418 17.53 -33.86 6.02
C HIS A 418 16.15 -34.12 6.63
N GLU A 419 15.73 -35.37 6.71
CA GLU A 419 14.35 -35.78 7.02
C GLU A 419 13.82 -35.19 8.34
N GLN A 420 14.63 -35.13 9.40
CA GLN A 420 14.18 -34.63 10.71
C GLN A 420 13.85 -33.14 10.68
N GLU A 421 14.68 -32.36 10.01
CA GLU A 421 14.45 -30.90 9.81
C GLU A 421 13.23 -30.66 8.91
N GLY A 422 13.13 -31.47 7.83
CA GLY A 422 11.99 -31.43 6.93
C GLY A 422 10.67 -31.66 7.65
N VAL A 423 10.62 -32.68 8.51
CA VAL A 423 9.45 -33.00 9.35
C VAL A 423 9.09 -31.84 10.28
N ALA A 424 10.08 -31.17 10.91
CA ALA A 424 9.83 -30.03 11.77
C ALA A 424 9.19 -28.86 10.98
N PHE A 425 9.75 -28.54 9.82
CA PHE A 425 9.21 -27.46 8.96
C PHE A 425 7.79 -27.79 8.43
N LEU A 426 7.50 -29.02 8.06
CA LEU A 426 6.17 -29.44 7.63
C LEU A 426 5.13 -29.32 8.76
N LYS A 427 5.48 -29.67 10.01
CA LYS A 427 4.62 -29.45 11.17
C LYS A 427 4.36 -27.98 11.45
N ASP A 428 5.39 -27.16 11.38
CA ASP A 428 5.27 -25.71 11.53
C ASP A 428 4.41 -25.09 10.42
N ALA A 429 4.56 -25.57 9.18
CA ALA A 429 3.76 -25.15 8.04
C ALA A 429 2.25 -25.44 8.25
N LEU A 430 1.92 -26.65 8.71
CA LEU A 430 0.54 -27.02 9.04
C LEU A 430 -0.03 -26.15 10.17
N SER A 431 0.79 -25.83 11.17
CA SER A 431 0.39 -24.97 12.28
C SER A 431 0.19 -23.52 11.85
N ALA A 432 0.90 -23.06 10.82
CA ALA A 432 0.79 -21.73 10.24
C ALA A 432 -0.40 -21.56 9.28
N GLY A 433 -1.11 -22.65 8.95
CA GLY A 433 -2.32 -22.60 8.12
C GLY A 433 -2.04 -22.73 6.62
N LEU A 434 -1.63 -23.89 6.16
CA LEU A 434 -1.46 -24.19 4.75
C LEU A 434 -2.81 -24.24 4.00
N PRO A 435 -2.82 -23.90 2.70
CA PRO A 435 -3.92 -24.24 1.81
C PRO A 435 -4.19 -25.76 1.83
N LEU A 436 -5.42 -26.15 1.46
CA LEU A 436 -5.88 -27.53 1.62
C LEU A 436 -5.02 -28.56 0.90
N ASP A 437 -4.60 -28.24 -0.33
CA ASP A 437 -3.83 -29.19 -1.14
C ASP A 437 -2.42 -29.42 -0.59
N GLU A 438 -1.71 -28.34 -0.23
CA GLU A 438 -0.38 -28.44 0.38
C GLU A 438 -0.45 -29.06 1.79
N SER A 439 -1.53 -28.78 2.53
CA SER A 439 -1.78 -29.39 3.83
C SER A 439 -1.90 -30.93 3.72
N ARG A 440 -2.60 -31.42 2.70
CA ARG A 440 -2.74 -32.85 2.42
C ARG A 440 -1.42 -33.50 2.03
N GLU A 441 -0.63 -32.83 1.18
CA GLU A 441 0.70 -33.32 0.80
C GLU A 441 1.66 -33.36 2.01
N ALA A 442 1.68 -32.28 2.80
CA ALA A 442 2.50 -32.22 4.02
C ALA A 442 2.16 -33.37 4.99
N ARG A 443 0.86 -33.64 5.22
CA ARG A 443 0.40 -34.75 6.07
C ARG A 443 0.80 -36.10 5.50
N LEU A 444 0.71 -36.30 4.19
CA LEU A 444 1.14 -37.53 3.54
C LEU A 444 2.65 -37.76 3.75
N MET A 445 3.47 -36.72 3.57
CA MET A 445 4.91 -36.81 3.82
C MET A 445 5.22 -37.12 5.29
N LEU A 446 4.51 -36.51 6.23
CA LEU A 446 4.66 -36.76 7.66
C LEU A 446 4.25 -38.21 8.04
N ALA A 447 3.15 -38.68 7.49
CA ALA A 447 2.66 -40.04 7.70
C ALA A 447 3.65 -41.09 7.15
N ASP A 448 4.17 -40.84 5.94
CA ASP A 448 5.15 -41.73 5.30
C ASP A 448 6.47 -41.76 6.07
N TYR A 449 6.93 -40.62 6.58
CA TYR A 449 8.10 -40.57 7.45
C TYR A 449 7.89 -41.31 8.77
N ALA A 450 6.76 -41.09 9.43
CA ALA A 450 6.42 -41.79 10.68
C ALA A 450 6.36 -43.31 10.48
N TRP A 451 5.75 -43.73 9.34
CA TRP A 451 5.69 -45.17 8.98
C TRP A 451 7.09 -45.78 8.78
N ARG A 452 7.95 -45.11 7.98
CA ARG A 452 9.33 -45.58 7.73
C ARG A 452 10.18 -45.61 9.00
N SER A 453 9.94 -44.68 9.92
CA SER A 453 10.62 -44.58 11.21
C SER A 453 10.09 -45.52 12.29
N GLY A 454 9.13 -46.44 11.97
CA GLY A 454 8.51 -47.37 12.92
C GLY A 454 7.53 -46.73 13.91
N LYS A 455 7.19 -45.46 13.76
CA LYS A 455 6.23 -44.73 14.60
C LYS A 455 4.80 -44.99 14.14
N THR A 456 4.36 -46.23 14.28
CA THR A 456 3.10 -46.73 13.72
C THR A 456 1.87 -45.91 14.14
N ASP A 457 1.78 -45.50 15.40
CA ASP A 457 0.61 -44.76 15.91
C ASP A 457 0.54 -43.30 15.37
N GLU A 458 1.70 -42.64 15.22
CA GLU A 458 1.77 -41.33 14.56
C GLU A 458 1.35 -41.46 13.09
N ALA A 459 1.85 -42.49 12.38
CA ALA A 459 1.50 -42.77 11.00
C ALA A 459 -0.01 -43.01 10.83
N LYS A 460 -0.60 -43.87 11.68
CA LYS A 460 -2.04 -44.14 11.69
C LYS A 460 -2.84 -42.83 11.86
N THR A 461 -2.43 -41.99 12.80
CA THR A 461 -3.12 -40.72 13.10
C THR A 461 -3.15 -39.80 11.88
N GLU A 462 -2.02 -39.62 11.22
CA GLU A 462 -1.94 -38.71 10.05
C GLU A 462 -2.62 -39.32 8.81
N TYR A 463 -2.47 -40.63 8.55
CA TYR A 463 -3.20 -41.30 7.46
C TYR A 463 -4.71 -41.25 7.69
N ALA A 464 -5.19 -41.46 8.91
CA ALA A 464 -6.62 -41.39 9.21
C ALA A 464 -7.19 -39.98 8.94
N LYS A 465 -6.46 -38.94 9.30
CA LYS A 465 -6.86 -37.56 8.97
C LYS A 465 -6.96 -37.33 7.46
N LEU A 466 -5.95 -37.76 6.69
CA LEU A 466 -5.93 -37.67 5.24
C LEU A 466 -7.13 -38.35 4.59
N VAL A 467 -7.42 -39.60 5.04
CA VAL A 467 -8.55 -40.38 4.52
C VAL A 467 -9.87 -39.69 4.82
N ARG A 468 -10.07 -39.17 6.04
CA ARG A 468 -11.30 -38.46 6.45
C ARG A 468 -11.48 -37.13 5.70
N GLU A 469 -10.38 -36.44 5.35
CA GLU A 469 -10.38 -35.22 4.55
C GLU A 469 -10.59 -35.49 3.05
N GLY A 470 -10.82 -36.73 2.64
CA GLY A 470 -11.05 -37.11 1.25
C GLY A 470 -9.81 -37.03 0.36
N ALA A 471 -8.62 -37.06 0.95
CA ALA A 471 -7.34 -36.91 0.23
C ALA A 471 -6.76 -38.24 -0.27
N THR A 472 -7.58 -39.28 -0.41
CA THR A 472 -7.17 -40.61 -0.89
C THR A 472 -6.72 -40.59 -2.36
N ASP A 473 -7.19 -39.62 -3.15
CA ASP A 473 -6.76 -39.37 -4.53
C ASP A 473 -5.29 -38.96 -4.66
N ARG A 474 -4.68 -38.48 -3.57
CA ARG A 474 -3.25 -38.17 -3.50
C ARG A 474 -2.37 -39.39 -3.25
N MET A 475 -2.97 -40.51 -2.96
CA MET A 475 -2.26 -41.77 -2.72
C MET A 475 -2.28 -42.64 -3.99
N SER A 476 -1.15 -43.30 -4.28
CA SER A 476 -1.18 -44.38 -5.27
C SER A 476 -2.11 -45.48 -4.80
N ALA A 477 -2.66 -46.29 -5.72
CA ALA A 477 -3.52 -47.42 -5.37
C ALA A 477 -2.85 -48.39 -4.39
N SER A 478 -1.56 -48.66 -4.58
CA SER A 478 -0.76 -49.49 -3.66
C SER A 478 -0.69 -48.88 -2.25
N LYS A 479 -0.48 -47.53 -2.18
CA LYS A 479 -0.45 -46.83 -0.90
C LYS A 479 -1.83 -46.86 -0.23
N ALA A 480 -2.90 -46.57 -0.98
CA ALA A 480 -4.27 -46.59 -0.46
C ALA A 480 -4.64 -47.98 0.12
N LEU A 481 -4.25 -49.05 -0.58
CA LEU A 481 -4.44 -50.42 -0.06
C LEU A 481 -3.68 -50.67 1.26
N SER A 482 -2.41 -50.25 1.30
CA SER A 482 -1.56 -50.40 2.49
C SER A 482 -2.10 -49.61 3.68
N VAL A 483 -2.52 -48.34 3.44
CA VAL A 483 -3.12 -47.46 4.45
C VAL A 483 -4.46 -48.03 4.92
N GLY A 484 -5.31 -48.54 4.03
CA GLY A 484 -6.58 -49.15 4.39
C GLY A 484 -6.38 -50.40 5.27
N LYS A 485 -5.42 -51.26 4.93
CA LYS A 485 -5.06 -52.44 5.77
C LYS A 485 -4.52 -52.02 7.14
N LEU A 486 -3.77 -50.92 7.21
CA LEU A 486 -3.19 -50.39 8.46
C LEU A 486 -4.25 -49.79 9.39
N LEU A 487 -5.21 -49.03 8.85
CA LEU A 487 -6.20 -48.28 9.64
C LEU A 487 -7.37 -49.18 10.08
N GLY A 488 -7.90 -49.99 9.19
CA GLY A 488 -9.13 -50.73 9.44
C GLY A 488 -10.37 -49.82 9.52
N GLY A 489 -11.51 -50.37 9.92
CA GLY A 489 -12.72 -49.62 10.19
C GLY A 489 -13.25 -48.77 9.00
N GLU A 490 -13.84 -47.64 9.28
CA GLU A 490 -14.45 -46.74 8.26
C GLU A 490 -13.41 -46.16 7.31
N GLU A 491 -12.21 -45.83 7.78
CA GLU A 491 -11.12 -45.32 6.94
C GLU A 491 -10.68 -46.35 5.88
N ALA A 492 -10.67 -47.61 6.25
CA ALA A 492 -10.37 -48.67 5.30
C ALA A 492 -11.47 -48.82 4.24
N LYS A 493 -12.76 -48.60 4.59
CA LYS A 493 -13.86 -48.60 3.62
C LYS A 493 -13.71 -47.45 2.60
N ILE A 494 -13.24 -46.26 3.05
CA ILE A 494 -12.98 -45.15 2.17
C ILE A 494 -11.85 -45.50 1.18
N CYS A 495 -10.73 -46.05 1.67
CA CYS A 495 -9.64 -46.51 0.82
C CYS A 495 -10.10 -47.60 -0.17
N ALA A 496 -10.90 -48.55 0.29
CA ALA A 496 -11.46 -49.62 -0.53
C ALA A 496 -12.37 -49.05 -1.64
N SER A 497 -13.24 -48.09 -1.31
CA SER A 497 -14.13 -47.44 -2.28
C SER A 497 -13.35 -46.72 -3.36
N GLN A 498 -12.25 -46.03 -3.03
CA GLN A 498 -11.36 -45.39 -4.01
C GLN A 498 -10.73 -46.45 -4.95
N LEU A 499 -10.24 -47.57 -4.42
CA LEU A 499 -9.66 -48.65 -5.23
C LEU A 499 -10.70 -49.26 -6.18
N ILE A 500 -11.94 -49.45 -5.71
CA ILE A 500 -13.06 -49.98 -6.49
C ILE A 500 -13.46 -49.02 -7.62
N ALA A 501 -13.37 -47.71 -7.41
CA ALA A 501 -13.67 -46.71 -8.42
C ALA A 501 -12.59 -46.57 -9.51
N GLY A 502 -11.43 -47.18 -9.34
CA GLY A 502 -10.31 -47.10 -10.28
C GLY A 502 -10.51 -47.97 -11.54
N ASP A 503 -9.74 -47.68 -12.58
CA ASP A 503 -9.85 -48.36 -13.89
C ASP A 503 -9.20 -49.74 -13.91
N SER A 504 -8.24 -50.03 -13.03
CA SER A 504 -7.54 -51.33 -12.99
C SER A 504 -8.36 -52.41 -12.30
N ALA A 505 -8.59 -53.51 -12.99
CA ALA A 505 -9.26 -54.67 -12.43
C ALA A 505 -8.53 -55.26 -11.17
N GLU A 506 -7.21 -55.22 -11.16
CA GLU A 506 -6.42 -55.66 -9.99
C GLU A 506 -6.70 -54.80 -8.77
N TRP A 507 -6.72 -53.46 -8.91
CA TRP A 507 -7.00 -52.56 -7.80
C TRP A 507 -8.47 -52.60 -7.37
N ARG A 508 -9.43 -52.76 -8.31
CA ARG A 508 -10.84 -52.97 -7.97
C ARG A 508 -11.00 -54.24 -7.14
N GLN A 509 -10.37 -55.31 -7.57
CA GLN A 509 -10.37 -56.58 -6.83
C GLN A 509 -9.80 -56.42 -5.42
N ALA A 510 -8.61 -55.81 -5.30
CA ALA A 510 -7.99 -55.55 -3.99
C ALA A 510 -8.88 -54.68 -3.10
N GLY A 511 -9.58 -53.70 -3.68
CA GLY A 511 -10.57 -52.87 -3.00
C GLY A 511 -11.75 -53.66 -2.49
N HIS A 512 -12.30 -54.56 -3.32
CA HIS A 512 -13.37 -55.46 -2.89
C HIS A 512 -12.95 -56.45 -1.81
N VAL A 513 -11.71 -56.97 -1.85
CA VAL A 513 -11.15 -57.83 -0.78
C VAL A 513 -11.01 -57.03 0.52
N LEU A 514 -10.47 -55.81 0.45
CA LEU A 514 -10.34 -54.92 1.62
C LEU A 514 -11.71 -54.62 2.24
N MET A 515 -12.70 -54.25 1.41
CA MET A 515 -14.07 -54.00 1.86
C MET A 515 -14.65 -55.20 2.55
N GLY A 516 -14.53 -56.40 1.95
CA GLY A 516 -15.00 -57.65 2.53
C GLY A 516 -14.37 -57.95 3.89
N THR A 517 -13.04 -57.75 4.00
CA THR A 517 -12.31 -57.97 5.27
C THR A 517 -12.77 -57.01 6.37
N VAL A 518 -13.07 -55.73 6.03
CA VAL A 518 -13.55 -54.76 7.01
C VAL A 518 -14.97 -55.04 7.45
N GLU A 519 -15.85 -55.40 6.52
CA GLU A 519 -17.23 -55.73 6.84
C GLU A 519 -17.31 -57.05 7.64
N GLU A 520 -16.45 -58.03 7.36
CA GLU A 520 -16.32 -59.26 8.13
C GLU A 520 -15.92 -59.00 9.59
N LYS A 521 -14.87 -58.18 9.80
CA LYS A 521 -14.44 -57.75 11.14
C LYS A 521 -15.50 -56.94 11.90
N ALA A 522 -16.38 -56.27 11.18
CA ALA A 522 -17.51 -55.52 11.74
C ALA A 522 -18.76 -56.43 11.93
N GLU A 523 -18.63 -57.74 11.73
CA GLU A 523 -19.71 -58.73 11.80
C GLU A 523 -20.88 -58.48 10.82
N ASN A 524 -20.64 -57.69 9.77
CA ASN A 524 -21.59 -57.44 8.69
C ASN A 524 -21.49 -58.52 7.61
N PHE A 525 -21.71 -59.75 7.97
CA PHE A 525 -21.41 -60.92 7.14
C PHE A 525 -22.06 -60.91 5.76
N THR A 526 -23.30 -60.41 5.64
CA THR A 526 -23.97 -60.30 4.33
C THR A 526 -23.24 -59.33 3.38
N LYS A 527 -22.76 -58.19 3.88
CA LYS A 527 -21.99 -57.21 3.08
C LYS A 527 -20.58 -57.75 2.77
N ALA A 528 -19.97 -58.44 3.70
CA ALA A 528 -18.69 -59.09 3.49
C ALA A 528 -18.77 -60.13 2.34
N VAL A 529 -19.81 -60.97 2.35
CA VAL A 529 -20.07 -61.96 1.28
C VAL A 529 -20.26 -61.25 -0.08
N GLU A 530 -21.05 -60.17 -0.13
CA GLU A 530 -21.26 -59.40 -1.36
C GLU A 530 -19.92 -58.85 -1.90
N SER A 531 -19.10 -58.26 -1.03
CA SER A 531 -17.81 -57.69 -1.40
C SER A 531 -16.82 -58.74 -1.89
N TYR A 532 -16.70 -59.86 -1.19
CA TYR A 532 -15.84 -60.96 -1.64
C TYR A 532 -16.33 -61.61 -2.95
N ARG A 533 -17.63 -61.71 -3.19
CA ARG A 533 -18.18 -62.19 -4.49
C ARG A 533 -17.79 -61.25 -5.63
N LYS A 534 -17.84 -59.94 -5.40
CA LYS A 534 -17.38 -58.95 -6.39
C LYS A 534 -15.89 -59.10 -6.65
N ALA A 535 -15.07 -59.31 -5.61
CA ALA A 535 -13.64 -59.57 -5.78
C ALA A 535 -13.39 -60.83 -6.61
N MET A 536 -14.13 -61.92 -6.36
CA MET A 536 -14.03 -63.18 -7.11
C MET A 536 -14.44 -62.99 -8.59
N ALA A 537 -15.39 -62.08 -8.89
CA ALA A 537 -15.84 -61.81 -10.24
C ALA A 537 -14.80 -61.06 -11.07
N GLU A 538 -13.99 -60.16 -10.46
CA GLU A 538 -12.90 -59.43 -11.15
C GLU A 538 -11.81 -60.39 -11.63
N ASN A 539 -11.47 -61.39 -10.86
CA ASN A 539 -10.54 -62.51 -11.18
C ASN A 539 -9.20 -62.06 -11.81
N ALA A 540 -8.64 -60.96 -11.30
CA ALA A 540 -7.46 -60.28 -11.87
C ALA A 540 -6.13 -60.71 -11.20
N CYS A 541 -6.11 -60.92 -9.88
CA CYS A 541 -4.91 -61.30 -9.11
C CYS A 541 -5.18 -62.46 -8.18
N ILE A 542 -4.51 -63.58 -8.42
CA ILE A 542 -4.67 -64.81 -7.65
C ILE A 542 -4.26 -64.68 -6.18
N ALA A 543 -3.21 -63.88 -5.93
CA ALA A 543 -2.70 -63.70 -4.57
C ALA A 543 -3.74 -63.04 -3.62
N ASP A 544 -4.58 -62.15 -4.12
CA ASP A 544 -5.67 -61.55 -3.35
C ASP A 544 -6.91 -62.42 -3.30
N LEU A 545 -7.16 -63.24 -4.33
CA LEU A 545 -8.30 -64.13 -4.40
C LEU A 545 -8.15 -65.36 -3.47
N ALA A 546 -6.95 -65.85 -3.28
CA ALA A 546 -6.72 -67.03 -2.46
C ALA A 546 -7.27 -66.89 -1.02
N PRO A 547 -6.89 -65.87 -0.24
CA PRO A 547 -7.46 -65.62 1.09
C PRO A 547 -8.95 -65.24 1.05
N ALA A 548 -9.35 -64.46 0.05
CA ALA A 548 -10.73 -63.97 -0.09
C ALA A 548 -11.71 -65.15 -0.37
N SER A 549 -11.31 -66.13 -1.18
CA SER A 549 -12.13 -67.32 -1.48
C SER A 549 -12.38 -68.17 -0.25
N LEU A 550 -11.37 -68.28 0.58
CA LEU A 550 -11.50 -69.07 1.84
C LEU A 550 -12.42 -68.32 2.83
N ALA A 551 -12.24 -67.02 3.00
CA ALA A 551 -13.10 -66.23 3.85
C ALA A 551 -14.55 -66.23 3.36
N LEU A 552 -14.79 -66.03 2.04
CA LEU A 552 -16.11 -66.13 1.44
C LEU A 552 -16.76 -67.47 1.70
N GLY A 553 -16.06 -68.54 1.43
CA GLY A 553 -16.64 -69.89 1.62
C GLY A 553 -16.99 -70.21 3.07
N LYS A 554 -16.20 -69.72 4.04
CA LYS A 554 -16.52 -69.84 5.47
C LYS A 554 -17.76 -69.06 5.86
N LEU A 555 -17.90 -67.82 5.33
CA LEU A 555 -19.06 -66.94 5.57
C LEU A 555 -20.33 -67.55 4.94
N GLU A 556 -20.26 -68.03 3.71
CA GLU A 556 -21.37 -68.71 3.02
C GLU A 556 -21.84 -69.90 3.78
N LEU A 557 -20.91 -70.71 4.32
CA LEU A 557 -21.21 -71.82 5.21
C LEU A 557 -21.93 -71.39 6.49
N GLY A 558 -21.44 -70.32 7.15
CA GLY A 558 -22.06 -69.78 8.36
C GLY A 558 -23.46 -69.24 8.14
N LEU A 559 -23.74 -68.69 6.93
CA LEU A 559 -25.05 -68.25 6.52
C LEU A 559 -25.99 -69.35 6.01
N GLY A 560 -25.56 -70.56 5.94
CA GLY A 560 -26.35 -71.66 5.45
C GLY A 560 -26.48 -71.75 3.91
N GLU A 561 -25.69 -71.00 3.16
CA GLU A 561 -25.67 -71.01 1.69
C GLU A 561 -24.82 -72.20 1.18
N HIS A 562 -25.17 -73.39 1.55
CA HIS A 562 -24.37 -74.63 1.42
C HIS A 562 -23.87 -74.96 0.01
N ASP A 563 -24.68 -74.69 -1.03
CA ASP A 563 -24.28 -75.01 -2.42
C ASP A 563 -23.25 -74.03 -2.92
N LYS A 564 -23.38 -72.69 -2.56
CA LYS A 564 -22.39 -71.67 -2.89
C LYS A 564 -21.11 -71.93 -2.11
N ALA A 565 -21.21 -72.20 -0.81
CA ALA A 565 -20.06 -72.56 0.06
C ALA A 565 -19.25 -73.69 -0.53
N ASP A 566 -19.88 -74.79 -1.01
CA ASP A 566 -19.19 -75.92 -1.64
C ASP A 566 -18.35 -75.45 -2.85
N ALA A 567 -18.98 -74.73 -3.77
CA ALA A 567 -18.28 -74.24 -4.96
C ALA A 567 -17.13 -73.31 -4.62
N THR A 568 -17.36 -72.31 -3.70
CA THR A 568 -16.37 -71.36 -3.29
C THR A 568 -15.20 -71.99 -2.54
N LEU A 569 -15.47 -72.97 -1.62
CA LEU A 569 -14.42 -73.67 -0.85
C LEU A 569 -13.58 -74.59 -1.73
N ARG A 570 -14.17 -75.27 -2.72
CA ARG A 570 -13.39 -76.03 -3.72
C ARG A 570 -12.43 -75.09 -4.48
N ARG A 571 -12.90 -73.91 -4.93
CA ARG A 571 -12.04 -72.95 -5.58
C ARG A 571 -10.98 -72.40 -4.61
N ALA A 572 -11.29 -72.23 -3.32
CA ALA A 572 -10.32 -71.86 -2.29
C ALA A 572 -9.18 -72.93 -2.13
N VAL A 573 -9.49 -74.20 -2.23
CA VAL A 573 -8.47 -75.30 -2.23
C VAL A 573 -7.51 -75.13 -3.41
N GLU A 574 -8.05 -74.83 -4.60
CA GLU A 574 -7.25 -74.62 -5.82
C GLU A 574 -6.37 -73.34 -5.74
N LEU A 575 -6.96 -72.24 -5.34
CA LEU A 575 -6.27 -70.98 -5.28
C LEU A 575 -5.21 -70.91 -4.17
N ASN A 576 -5.38 -71.61 -3.08
CA ASN A 576 -4.43 -71.73 -1.96
C ASN A 576 -3.41 -72.84 -2.11
N SER A 577 -3.03 -73.20 -3.35
CA SER A 577 -2.12 -74.33 -3.62
C SER A 577 -0.77 -74.21 -2.88
N GLU A 578 -0.26 -73.03 -2.67
CA GLU A 578 1.00 -72.73 -2.00
C GLU A 578 0.88 -72.58 -0.47
N SER A 579 -0.34 -72.53 0.07
CA SER A 579 -0.59 -72.40 1.51
C SER A 579 -1.19 -73.69 2.09
N PRO A 580 -0.38 -74.55 2.64
CA PRO A 580 -0.90 -75.83 3.23
C PRO A 580 -1.96 -75.63 4.30
N ARG A 581 -1.79 -74.59 5.17
CA ARG A 581 -2.74 -74.26 6.23
C ARG A 581 -4.08 -73.78 5.66
N ALA A 582 -4.06 -72.87 4.71
CA ALA A 582 -5.29 -72.34 4.10
C ALA A 582 -6.06 -73.42 3.32
N ARG A 583 -5.33 -74.37 2.67
CA ARG A 583 -5.96 -75.50 2.04
C ARG A 583 -6.59 -76.45 3.06
N ALA A 584 -5.88 -76.71 4.16
CA ALA A 584 -6.42 -77.52 5.24
C ALA A 584 -7.69 -76.90 5.84
N GLU A 585 -7.70 -75.59 6.07
CA GLU A 585 -8.88 -74.85 6.53
C GLU A 585 -10.04 -74.96 5.52
N ALA A 586 -9.77 -74.89 4.22
CA ALA A 586 -10.77 -75.01 3.17
C ALA A 586 -11.35 -76.46 3.16
N TYR A 587 -10.52 -77.45 3.32
CA TYR A 587 -11.01 -78.89 3.43
C TYR A 587 -11.82 -79.10 4.69
N VAL A 588 -11.43 -78.51 5.84
CA VAL A 588 -12.23 -78.60 7.08
C VAL A 588 -13.60 -77.93 6.87
N ALA A 589 -13.62 -76.78 6.23
CA ALA A 589 -14.86 -76.06 5.92
C ALA A 589 -15.74 -76.86 4.94
N LEU A 590 -15.15 -77.49 3.93
CA LEU A 590 -15.86 -78.41 3.02
C LEU A 590 -16.45 -79.61 3.77
N ALA A 591 -15.69 -80.20 4.71
CA ALA A 591 -16.18 -81.26 5.53
C ALA A 591 -17.38 -80.84 6.39
N LYS A 592 -17.31 -79.71 7.04
CA LYS A 592 -18.42 -79.12 7.80
C LYS A 592 -19.62 -78.83 6.92
N ASN A 593 -19.40 -78.27 5.72
CA ASN A 593 -20.48 -78.00 4.77
C ASN A 593 -21.19 -79.28 4.33
N ALA A 594 -20.44 -80.30 3.98
CA ALA A 594 -21.01 -81.63 3.62
C ALA A 594 -21.78 -82.24 4.79
N ALA A 595 -21.26 -82.15 6.00
CA ALA A 595 -21.94 -82.63 7.21
C ALA A 595 -23.25 -81.87 7.46
N ALA A 596 -23.26 -80.57 7.31
CA ALA A 596 -24.46 -79.71 7.44
C ALA A 596 -25.54 -80.07 6.38
N LYS A 597 -25.13 -80.48 5.19
CA LYS A 597 -26.02 -81.04 4.15
C LYS A 597 -26.49 -82.46 4.38
N GLY A 598 -25.99 -83.11 5.40
CA GLY A 598 -26.27 -84.51 5.67
C GLY A 598 -25.47 -85.50 4.80
N ASP A 599 -24.52 -85.09 3.99
CA ASP A 599 -23.64 -85.88 3.16
C ASP A 599 -22.44 -86.38 3.98
N VAL A 600 -22.67 -87.38 4.77
CA VAL A 600 -21.69 -87.98 5.70
C VAL A 600 -20.49 -88.56 4.95
N GLU A 601 -20.71 -89.16 3.78
CA GLU A 601 -19.64 -89.76 2.99
C GLU A 601 -18.64 -88.71 2.49
N THR A 602 -19.13 -87.60 1.91
CA THR A 602 -18.31 -86.55 1.44
C THR A 602 -17.63 -85.78 2.59
N ALA A 603 -18.32 -85.63 3.74
CA ALA A 603 -17.73 -85.04 4.92
C ALA A 603 -16.52 -85.85 5.42
N ARG A 604 -16.66 -87.17 5.47
CA ARG A 604 -15.55 -88.07 5.83
C ARG A 604 -14.39 -88.01 4.85
N LYS A 605 -14.64 -87.98 3.55
CA LYS A 605 -13.58 -87.86 2.53
C LYS A 605 -12.74 -86.62 2.76
N TYR A 606 -13.35 -85.43 2.93
CA TYR A 606 -12.62 -84.20 3.17
C TYR A 606 -11.89 -84.21 4.51
N ALA A 607 -12.49 -84.65 5.59
CA ALA A 607 -11.85 -84.73 6.89
C ALA A 607 -10.64 -85.70 6.87
N THR A 608 -10.72 -86.85 6.12
CA THR A 608 -9.60 -87.79 5.93
C THR A 608 -8.44 -87.11 5.16
N VAL A 609 -8.74 -86.27 4.13
CA VAL A 609 -7.72 -85.53 3.40
C VAL A 609 -6.94 -84.66 4.36
N VAL A 610 -7.62 -83.98 5.30
CA VAL A 610 -6.96 -83.05 6.25
C VAL A 610 -6.00 -83.85 7.14
N THR A 611 -6.47 -84.95 7.75
CA THR A 611 -5.66 -85.74 8.68
C THR A 611 -4.53 -86.50 8.00
N ALA A 612 -4.63 -86.80 6.71
CA ALA A 612 -3.64 -87.58 5.95
C ALA A 612 -2.55 -86.69 5.30
N LEU A 613 -2.90 -85.49 4.89
CA LEU A 613 -2.01 -84.64 4.05
C LEU A 613 -1.45 -83.43 4.77
N PHE A 614 -1.99 -83.03 5.92
CA PHE A 614 -1.58 -81.82 6.59
C PHE A 614 -1.08 -82.08 8.01
N ALA A 615 -0.10 -81.31 8.48
CA ALA A 615 0.53 -81.46 9.78
C ALA A 615 0.02 -80.44 10.83
N ASP A 616 -1.04 -79.72 10.54
CA ASP A 616 -1.61 -78.73 11.46
C ASP A 616 -2.44 -79.42 12.52
N GLU A 617 -1.96 -79.45 13.77
CA GLU A 617 -2.57 -80.20 14.87
C GLU A 617 -4.00 -79.75 15.19
N GLU A 618 -4.27 -78.42 15.11
CA GLU A 618 -5.57 -77.85 15.41
C GLU A 618 -6.62 -78.29 14.37
N LEU A 619 -6.29 -78.14 13.10
CA LEU A 619 -7.16 -78.46 11.99
C LEU A 619 -7.36 -80.00 11.88
N CYS A 620 -6.30 -80.77 12.20
CA CYS A 620 -6.40 -82.22 12.28
C CYS A 620 -7.31 -82.70 13.45
N ALA A 621 -7.25 -81.99 14.59
CA ALA A 621 -8.14 -82.29 15.72
C ALA A 621 -9.61 -82.02 15.36
N GLU A 622 -9.85 -80.88 14.66
CA GLU A 622 -11.18 -80.51 14.17
C GLU A 622 -11.72 -81.51 13.14
N ALA A 623 -10.89 -81.94 12.21
CA ALA A 623 -11.23 -83.01 11.24
C ALA A 623 -11.54 -84.34 11.91
N LYS A 624 -10.76 -84.74 12.93
CA LYS A 624 -11.02 -85.93 13.71
C LYS A 624 -12.36 -85.90 14.46
N LYS A 625 -12.75 -84.67 14.96
CA LYS A 625 -14.06 -84.49 15.59
C LYS A 625 -15.18 -84.78 14.61
N ILE A 626 -15.11 -84.23 13.39
CA ILE A 626 -16.09 -84.49 12.32
C ILE A 626 -16.15 -86.00 11.99
N LEU A 627 -15.00 -86.66 11.93
CA LEU A 627 -14.94 -88.10 11.70
C LEU A 627 -15.58 -88.90 12.85
N GLY A 628 -15.42 -88.48 14.11
CA GLY A 628 -15.98 -89.15 15.30
C GLY A 628 -17.49 -89.00 15.42
N GLU A 629 -18.00 -87.81 15.26
CA GLU A 629 -19.43 -87.48 15.30
C GLU A 629 -20.24 -88.29 14.28
N HIS A 630 -19.65 -88.62 13.14
CA HIS A 630 -20.29 -89.44 12.12
C HIS A 630 -20.00 -90.95 12.19
N GLN A 631 -19.16 -91.43 13.15
CA GLN A 631 -19.03 -92.82 13.48
C GLN A 631 -20.14 -93.34 14.42
N GLU A 632 -20.64 -92.48 15.30
CA GLU A 632 -21.77 -92.76 16.18
C GLU A 632 -23.12 -92.74 15.47
N ALA A 633 -23.27 -91.92 14.41
CA ALA A 633 -24.50 -91.81 13.59
C ALA A 633 -24.66 -93.00 12.60
N ALA A 634 -23.62 -93.80 12.41
CA ALA A 634 -23.61 -94.98 11.49
C ALA A 634 -23.71 -96.31 12.20
N LYS A 635 -23.86 -96.33 13.54
CA LYS A 635 -24.19 -97.44 14.36
C LYS A 635 -25.68 -97.42 14.75
#